data_2f340202777e3dfcacd522500a1e824f
#
_entry.id   2f340202777e3dfcacd522500a1e824f
#
_cell.length_a   1.000
_cell.length_b   1.000
_cell.length_c   1.000
_cell.angle_alpha   90.00
_cell.angle_beta   90.00
_cell.angle_gamma   90.00
#
_symmetry.space_group_name_H-M   'P 1'
#
loop_
_entity.id
_entity.type
_entity.pdbx_description
1 polymer ?
#
loop_
_entity_poly.entity_id
_entity_poly.type
_entity_poly.pdbx_seq_one_letter_code
_entity_poly.pdbx_strand_id
1 'polypeptide(L)' 'MSVARVTEVISSSTKGFDDAIKVGVDRTKTLDNVTSAWVQDQKCIIDNGSIVEYRVALKITFVLKD' A
#
# COMPACT_ATOMS: atom_id res chain seq x y z
N MET A 1 13.29 15.67 17.77
CA MET A 1 12.02 14.92 17.70
C MET A 1 11.43 15.05 16.31
N SER A 2 10.61 14.11 15.92
CA SER A 2 10.03 14.13 14.60
C SER A 2 8.51 13.99 14.69
N VAL A 3 7.84 14.49 13.67
CA VAL A 3 6.39 14.33 13.51
C VAL A 3 6.17 13.66 12.17
N ALA A 4 5.31 12.66 12.17
CA ALA A 4 5.01 11.90 10.97
C ALA A 4 3.54 11.98 10.64
N ARG A 5 3.23 11.80 9.37
CA ARG A 5 1.85 11.65 8.90
C ARG A 5 1.70 10.28 8.27
N VAL A 6 0.47 9.83 8.26
CA VAL A 6 0.11 8.56 7.64
C VAL A 6 -0.95 8.84 6.58
N THR A 7 -0.74 8.30 5.40
CA THR A 7 -1.77 8.31 4.37
C THR A 7 -2.12 6.86 4.02
N GLU A 8 -3.36 6.64 3.67
CA GLU A 8 -3.84 5.29 3.34
C GLU A 8 -4.08 5.17 1.85
N VAL A 9 -3.58 4.08 1.28
CA VAL A 9 -3.80 3.78 -0.12
C VAL A 9 -4.25 2.33 -0.26
N ILE A 10 -5.01 2.05 -1.30
CA ILE A 10 -5.43 0.70 -1.65
C ILE A 10 -4.81 0.37 -3.00
N SER A 11 -4.11 -0.75 -3.05
CA SER A 11 -3.45 -1.21 -4.25
C SER A 11 -3.90 -2.60 -4.61
N SER A 12 -3.97 -2.90 -5.89
CA SER A 12 -4.35 -4.23 -6.35
C SER A 12 -3.45 -4.72 -7.46
N SER A 13 -3.40 -6.04 -7.60
CA SER A 13 -2.59 -6.70 -8.59
C SER A 13 -3.26 -8.01 -9.00
N THR A 14 -3.07 -8.41 -10.24
CA THR A 14 -3.51 -9.72 -10.70
C THR A 14 -2.46 -10.79 -10.45
N LYS A 15 -1.27 -10.41 -9.99
CA LYS A 15 -0.12 -11.32 -9.83
C LYS A 15 0.00 -11.88 -8.43
N GLY A 16 -0.27 -11.07 -7.40
CA GLY A 16 -0.16 -11.50 -6.02
C GLY A 16 -0.08 -10.34 -5.07
N PHE A 17 -0.08 -10.66 -3.76
CA PHE A 17 0.00 -9.63 -2.72
C PHE A 17 1.33 -8.89 -2.75
N ASP A 18 2.43 -9.61 -3.00
CA ASP A 18 3.76 -8.98 -3.07
C ASP A 18 3.80 -7.90 -4.15
N ASP A 19 3.22 -8.21 -5.30
CA ASP A 19 3.17 -7.25 -6.39
C ASP A 19 2.25 -6.07 -6.05
N ALA A 20 1.12 -6.34 -5.42
CA ALA A 20 0.21 -5.27 -5.00
C ALA A 20 0.90 -4.31 -4.04
N ILE A 21 1.70 -4.83 -3.10
CA ILE A 21 2.45 -3.99 -2.17
C ILE A 21 3.47 -3.14 -2.93
N LYS A 22 4.21 -3.74 -3.84
CA LYS A 22 5.23 -3.01 -4.62
C LYS A 22 4.61 -1.90 -5.46
N VAL A 23 3.49 -2.19 -6.10
CA VAL A 23 2.79 -1.19 -6.91
C VAL A 23 2.30 -0.04 -6.03
N GLY A 24 1.74 -0.36 -4.87
CA GLY A 24 1.26 0.66 -3.94
C GLY A 24 2.37 1.55 -3.43
N VAL A 25 3.49 0.96 -3.02
CA VAL A 25 4.64 1.72 -2.54
C VAL A 25 5.22 2.57 -3.67
N ASP A 26 5.30 2.02 -4.87
CA ASP A 26 5.84 2.73 -6.02
C ASP A 26 5.04 4.00 -6.33
N ARG A 27 3.73 3.95 -6.18
CA ARG A 27 2.86 5.10 -6.43
C ARG A 27 3.01 6.20 -5.39
N THR A 28 3.56 5.91 -4.23
CA THR A 28 3.78 6.91 -3.17
C THR A 28 5.16 7.56 -3.23
N LYS A 29 5.94 7.29 -4.28
CA LYS A 29 7.28 7.87 -4.43
C LYS A 29 7.30 9.39 -4.47
N THR A 30 6.18 10.01 -4.83
CA THR A 30 6.09 11.47 -4.88
C THR A 30 6.04 12.10 -3.49
N LEU A 31 5.78 11.31 -2.45
CA LEU A 31 5.82 11.80 -1.08
C LEU A 31 7.27 11.84 -0.60
N ASP A 32 7.63 12.93 0.09
CA ASP A 32 8.96 13.06 0.66
C ASP A 32 9.05 12.32 1.98
N ASN A 33 10.22 11.73 2.23
CA ASN A 33 10.56 11.15 3.53
C ASN A 33 9.64 10.00 3.95
N VAL A 34 9.27 9.16 2.99
CA VAL A 34 8.53 7.93 3.30
C VAL A 34 9.44 6.98 4.04
N THR A 35 9.01 6.52 5.21
CA THR A 35 9.82 5.66 6.07
C THR A 35 9.28 4.25 6.21
N SER A 36 7.99 4.07 6.02
CA SER A 36 7.41 2.73 6.17
C SER A 36 6.08 2.61 5.45
N ALA A 37 5.72 1.38 5.16
CA ALA A 37 4.43 1.02 4.63
C ALA A 37 3.91 -0.13 5.50
N TRP A 38 2.77 0.09 6.14
CA TRP A 38 2.14 -0.91 6.97
C TRP A 38 1.04 -1.58 6.17
N VAL A 39 1.17 -2.88 5.94
CA VAL A 39 0.12 -3.65 5.29
C VAL A 39 -0.96 -3.89 6.34
N GLN A 40 -2.01 -3.12 6.28
CA GLN A 40 -3.08 -3.18 7.27
C GLN A 40 -4.03 -4.33 6.98
N ASP A 41 -4.39 -4.51 5.72
CA ASP A 41 -5.31 -5.55 5.28
C ASP A 41 -4.87 -6.09 3.94
N GLN A 42 -5.23 -7.34 3.70
CA GLN A 42 -5.08 -7.94 2.38
C GLN A 42 -6.28 -8.84 2.13
N LYS A 43 -6.76 -8.84 0.90
CA LYS A 43 -7.88 -9.66 0.52
C LYS A 43 -7.83 -10.04 -0.94
N CYS A 44 -8.47 -11.16 -1.25
CA CYS A 44 -8.62 -11.60 -2.63
C CYS A 44 -10.00 -11.19 -3.12
N ILE A 45 -10.07 -10.69 -4.33
CA ILE A 45 -11.33 -10.42 -5.00
C ILE A 45 -11.65 -11.65 -5.82
N ILE A 46 -12.85 -12.18 -5.61
CA ILE A 46 -13.27 -13.42 -6.24
C ILE A 46 -14.41 -13.12 -7.18
N ASP A 47 -14.32 -13.66 -8.38
CA ASP A 47 -15.39 -13.58 -9.37
C ASP A 47 -15.55 -14.96 -9.99
N ASN A 48 -16.80 -15.40 -10.02
CA ASN A 48 -17.15 -16.70 -10.62
C ASN A 48 -16.31 -17.85 -10.06
N GLY A 49 -16.07 -17.82 -8.73
CA GLY A 49 -15.36 -18.88 -8.03
C GLY A 49 -13.84 -18.84 -8.14
N SER A 50 -13.29 -17.85 -8.82
CA SER A 50 -11.85 -17.74 -9.00
C SER A 50 -11.32 -16.41 -8.48
N ILE A 51 -10.08 -16.43 -8.00
CA ILE A 51 -9.40 -15.22 -7.59
C ILE A 51 -9.02 -14.42 -8.83
N VAL A 52 -9.53 -13.20 -8.92
CA VAL A 52 -9.24 -12.32 -10.07
C VAL A 52 -8.30 -11.18 -9.70
N GLU A 53 -8.16 -10.89 -8.40
CA GLU A 53 -7.37 -9.74 -7.98
C GLU A 53 -6.90 -9.94 -6.54
N TYR A 54 -5.69 -9.47 -6.26
CA TYR A 54 -5.12 -9.41 -4.91
C TYR A 54 -5.08 -7.95 -4.50
N ARG A 55 -5.68 -7.62 -3.38
CA ARG A 55 -5.83 -6.22 -2.94
C ARG A 55 -5.25 -6.03 -1.56
N VAL A 56 -4.49 -4.95 -1.38
CA VAL A 56 -3.88 -4.60 -0.09
C VAL A 56 -4.26 -3.17 0.28
N ALA A 57 -4.47 -2.97 1.58
CA ALA A 57 -4.62 -1.63 2.15
C ALA A 57 -3.33 -1.30 2.88
N LEU A 58 -2.69 -0.21 2.49
CA LEU A 58 -1.39 0.20 3.02
C LEU A 58 -1.53 1.52 3.76
N LYS A 59 -0.89 1.60 4.91
CA LYS A 59 -0.70 2.87 5.61
C LYS A 59 0.74 3.30 5.41
N ILE A 60 0.92 4.39 4.69
CA ILE A 60 2.23 4.92 4.34
C ILE A 60 2.59 6.01 5.33
N THR A 61 3.70 5.84 6.01
CA THR A 61 4.19 6.81 6.98
C THR A 61 5.29 7.65 6.37
N PHE A 62 5.16 8.95 6.51
CA PHE A 62 6.21 9.88 6.05
C PHE A 62 6.44 10.95 7.09
N VAL A 63 7.69 11.35 7.22
CA VAL A 63 8.11 12.31 8.25
C VAL A 63 7.98 13.72 7.71
N LEU A 64 7.35 14.58 8.50
CA LEU A 64 7.22 15.99 8.16
C LEU A 64 8.52 16.69 8.49
N LYS A 65 8.98 17.55 7.60
CA LYS A 65 10.14 18.40 7.86
C LYS A 65 9.69 19.76 8.36
N ASP A 66 10.48 20.25 9.27
CA ASP A 66 10.26 21.60 9.81
C ASP A 66 10.61 22.67 8.79
#